data_186b8a638c7c12819e1c346e16b91f4a
#
_entry.id   186b8a638c7c12819e1c346e16b91f4a
#
_cell.length_a   1.000
_cell.length_b   1.000
_cell.length_c   1.000
_cell.angle_alpha   90.00
_cell.angle_beta   90.00
_cell.angle_gamma   90.00
#
_symmetry.space_group_name_H-M   'P 1'
#
loop_
_entity.id
_entity.type
_entity.pdbx_description
1 polymer ?
#
loop_
_entity_poly.entity_id
_entity_poly.type
_entity_poly.pdbx_seq_one_letter_code
_entity_poly.pdbx_strand_id
1 'polypeptide(L)'
;MFHEPVASPRNRRPSSWVGLIVGLGCGLPMAAAGPAIERIMPPGGPRGAEVEVEFRGRDLDEAREVVFEEAPIAVTALQQVDPRTVKATLRIPADCPLGGHRLRIRTADGLSELRTFRVAGFTQTREAEPNNDRAAAQAVTMPTTVVGVVTGEDVDCYKVRLPAGGRIAAAVEAIRLDQEMFDPHLELVDDKGFVVAACDDHPLLAQDGMLAAVAPAEGDYFVRVRESAFGGNDGCVYLLHLGDFPVPHLAWPPAGRPGTAVEVTWLGDPAGPFRQPVTLPATVPLAGVAEIVPVRDGVAAAVPVPIRLSPLQRCDEAEPDDEPAKATRVAAPAGILARMDAAEDVDWFRVEAPKGTTWNVRAWARQLGSPIDVVVNVHRDDDKRERITGNDDSDGPDSAVRVTVPDQGSFLV
;
A
#
# COMPACT_ATOMS: atom_id res chain seq x y z
N MET A 1 47.99 43.91 1.88
CA MET A 1 49.19 44.36 1.16
C MET A 1 49.06 43.88 -0.25
N PHE A 2 48.72 44.80 -1.16
CA PHE A 2 49.40 45.13 -2.43
C PHE A 2 49.64 43.95 -3.39
N HIS A 3 49.39 43.96 -4.67
CA HIS A 3 48.90 44.92 -5.65
C HIS A 3 48.61 44.14 -6.95
N GLU A 4 47.71 44.66 -7.73
CA GLU A 4 47.43 44.52 -9.15
C GLU A 4 48.67 44.69 -10.07
N PRO A 5 48.47 44.78 -11.39
CA PRO A 5 47.65 44.15 -12.41
C PRO A 5 48.51 43.75 -13.65
N VAL A 6 47.96 43.13 -14.69
CA VAL A 6 48.48 43.32 -16.09
C VAL A 6 47.45 42.87 -17.15
N ALA A 7 47.00 43.87 -17.92
CA ALA A 7 46.88 44.03 -19.36
C ALA A 7 46.12 43.03 -20.25
N SER A 8 45.07 43.59 -20.83
CA SER A 8 44.42 43.23 -22.10
C SER A 8 45.34 43.31 -23.34
N PRO A 9 45.10 42.51 -24.35
CA PRO A 9 45.26 42.96 -25.71
C PRO A 9 44.06 42.81 -26.64
N ARG A 10 43.60 43.92 -27.15
CA ARG A 10 43.25 44.30 -28.52
C ARG A 10 42.56 43.33 -29.44
N ASN A 11 41.31 43.74 -29.76
CA ASN A 11 40.56 43.65 -31.02
C ASN A 11 41.28 43.12 -32.25
N ARG A 12 40.73 42.06 -32.83
CA ARG A 12 40.67 41.89 -34.30
C ARG A 12 39.31 41.40 -34.68
N ARG A 13 38.54 42.15 -35.44
CA ARG A 13 37.36 41.69 -36.20
C ARG A 13 37.82 40.84 -37.38
N PRO A 14 37.08 39.79 -37.72
CA PRO A 14 36.89 39.41 -39.10
C PRO A 14 35.39 39.27 -39.47
N SER A 15 35.12 39.98 -40.56
CA SER A 15 34.18 39.69 -41.67
C SER A 15 33.00 38.78 -41.45
N SER A 16 31.84 39.38 -41.64
CA SER A 16 30.52 38.81 -41.89
C SER A 16 30.54 37.70 -42.96
N TRP A 17 30.15 36.49 -42.54
CA TRP A 17 29.54 35.51 -43.40
C TRP A 17 28.07 35.35 -43.00
N VAL A 18 27.17 35.88 -43.84
CA VAL A 18 25.74 35.60 -43.76
C VAL A 18 25.51 34.20 -44.33
N GLY A 19 25.48 33.22 -43.45
CA GLY A 19 25.01 31.87 -43.77
C GLY A 19 23.51 31.81 -43.63
N LEU A 20 22.79 31.72 -44.75
CA LEU A 20 21.36 31.43 -44.78
C LEU A 20 21.14 30.00 -44.29
N ILE A 21 20.77 29.81 -43.01
CA ILE A 21 20.30 28.53 -42.48
C ILE A 21 18.83 28.41 -42.84
N VAL A 22 18.56 27.71 -43.92
CA VAL A 22 17.19 27.17 -44.19
C VAL A 22 16.96 26.06 -43.19
N GLY A 23 16.32 26.39 -42.07
CA GLY A 23 15.84 25.41 -41.09
C GLY A 23 14.67 24.61 -41.70
N LEU A 24 14.95 23.38 -42.21
CA LEU A 24 13.90 22.40 -42.32
C LEU A 24 13.41 22.10 -40.90
N GLY A 25 12.31 22.74 -40.52
CA GLY A 25 11.54 22.36 -39.35
C GLY A 25 10.94 20.96 -39.58
N CYS A 26 11.70 19.92 -39.22
CA CYS A 26 11.12 18.61 -39.00
C CYS A 26 10.25 18.74 -37.74
N GLY A 27 8.98 19.11 -37.90
CA GLY A 27 7.98 18.96 -36.86
C GLY A 27 7.87 17.47 -36.55
N LEU A 28 8.60 17.02 -35.51
CA LEU A 28 8.30 15.72 -34.92
C LEU A 28 6.83 15.80 -34.49
N PRO A 29 5.97 14.87 -34.93
CA PRO A 29 4.63 14.79 -34.40
C PRO A 29 4.78 14.67 -32.88
N MET A 30 4.27 15.62 -32.11
CA MET A 30 4.03 15.39 -30.69
C MET A 30 3.19 14.12 -30.64
N ALA A 31 3.74 13.07 -30.04
CA ALA A 31 2.94 11.88 -29.74
C ALA A 31 1.68 12.39 -29.04
N ALA A 32 0.51 12.14 -29.61
CA ALA A 32 -0.74 12.42 -28.94
C ALA A 32 -0.66 11.73 -27.58
N ALA A 33 -0.89 12.48 -26.51
CA ALA A 33 -0.98 11.88 -25.19
C ALA A 33 -2.15 10.88 -25.27
N GLY A 34 -1.89 9.60 -24.95
CA GLY A 34 -2.94 8.58 -25.01
C GLY A 34 -4.05 8.84 -23.98
N PRO A 35 -5.10 8.01 -23.97
CA PRO A 35 -6.20 8.16 -23.02
C PRO A 35 -5.71 8.11 -21.58
N ALA A 36 -6.28 8.94 -20.69
CA ALA A 36 -5.93 9.01 -19.29
C ALA A 36 -7.17 9.01 -18.41
N ILE A 37 -7.16 8.25 -17.31
CA ILE A 37 -8.23 8.19 -16.32
C ILE A 37 -7.82 9.08 -15.13
N GLU A 38 -8.56 10.16 -14.90
CA GLU A 38 -8.30 11.10 -13.79
C GLU A 38 -9.14 10.77 -12.56
N ARG A 39 -10.35 10.20 -12.75
CA ARG A 39 -11.28 9.88 -11.66
C ARG A 39 -12.13 8.65 -12.00
N ILE A 40 -12.38 7.83 -10.98
CA ILE A 40 -13.30 6.69 -11.00
C ILE A 40 -14.31 6.88 -9.87
N MET A 41 -15.60 6.88 -10.18
CA MET A 41 -16.67 7.11 -9.19
C MET A 41 -17.85 6.14 -9.40
N PRO A 42 -18.22 5.29 -8.43
CA PRO A 42 -17.47 5.01 -7.21
C PRO A 42 -16.12 4.32 -7.52
N PRO A 43 -15.10 4.48 -6.65
CA PRO A 43 -13.78 3.88 -6.86
C PRO A 43 -13.74 2.38 -6.53
N GLY A 44 -14.87 1.81 -6.17
CA GLY A 44 -15.02 0.40 -5.83
C GLY A 44 -16.47 -0.05 -5.76
N GLY A 45 -16.66 -1.34 -5.52
CA GLY A 45 -17.99 -1.93 -5.37
C GLY A 45 -18.01 -3.19 -4.50
N PRO A 46 -19.17 -3.59 -3.95
CA PRO A 46 -19.28 -4.78 -3.13
C PRO A 46 -19.29 -6.06 -3.98
N ARG A 47 -18.78 -7.14 -3.42
CA ARG A 47 -18.91 -8.49 -4.00
C ARG A 47 -20.38 -8.83 -4.31
N GLY A 48 -20.60 -9.57 -5.40
CA GLY A 48 -21.91 -10.08 -5.77
C GLY A 48 -22.87 -9.03 -6.32
N ALA A 49 -22.38 -7.80 -6.59
CA ALA A 49 -23.20 -6.69 -7.06
C ALA A 49 -22.92 -6.30 -8.51
N GLU A 50 -23.87 -5.59 -9.12
CA GLU A 50 -23.66 -4.77 -10.29
C GLU A 50 -23.51 -3.29 -9.85
N VAL A 51 -22.49 -2.63 -10.37
CA VAL A 51 -22.15 -1.25 -10.02
C VAL A 51 -21.98 -0.42 -11.29
N GLU A 52 -22.72 0.68 -11.40
CA GLU A 52 -22.44 1.69 -12.43
C GLU A 52 -21.26 2.55 -11.97
N VAL A 53 -20.23 2.61 -12.80
CA VAL A 53 -19.00 3.35 -12.55
C VAL A 53 -18.82 4.39 -13.63
N GLU A 54 -18.55 5.62 -13.23
CA GLU A 54 -18.19 6.72 -14.11
C GLU A 54 -16.68 6.92 -14.09
N PHE A 55 -16.09 6.90 -15.28
CA PHE A 55 -14.68 7.22 -15.51
C PHE A 55 -14.61 8.60 -16.14
N ARG A 56 -13.84 9.49 -15.52
CA ARG A 56 -13.52 10.80 -16.08
C ARG A 56 -12.04 10.92 -16.37
N GLY A 57 -11.70 11.63 -17.44
CA GLY A 57 -10.31 11.77 -17.81
C GLY A 57 -10.09 12.62 -19.06
N ARG A 58 -9.05 12.29 -19.81
CA ARG A 58 -8.70 12.93 -21.09
C ARG A 58 -8.62 11.89 -22.20
N ASP A 59 -9.00 12.28 -23.40
CA ASP A 59 -8.90 11.47 -24.60
C ASP A 59 -9.58 10.09 -24.44
N LEU A 60 -10.77 10.08 -23.78
CA LEU A 60 -11.57 8.89 -23.55
C LEU A 60 -12.60 8.63 -24.64
N ASP A 61 -12.65 9.46 -25.68
CA ASP A 61 -13.52 9.25 -26.84
C ASP A 61 -13.19 7.93 -27.55
N GLU A 62 -14.20 7.35 -28.18
CA GLU A 62 -14.15 6.01 -28.77
C GLU A 62 -13.68 4.93 -27.78
N ALA A 63 -14.08 5.03 -26.50
CA ALA A 63 -13.86 3.99 -25.53
C ALA A 63 -14.52 2.68 -25.95
N ARG A 64 -13.73 1.60 -26.06
CA ARG A 64 -14.18 0.29 -26.57
C ARG A 64 -14.31 -0.74 -25.48
N GLU A 65 -13.52 -0.60 -24.41
CA GLU A 65 -13.42 -1.63 -23.37
C GLU A 65 -12.83 -1.06 -22.09
N VAL A 66 -13.32 -1.54 -20.95
CA VAL A 66 -12.64 -1.47 -19.66
C VAL A 66 -12.00 -2.82 -19.42
N VAL A 67 -10.68 -2.88 -19.33
CA VAL A 67 -9.89 -4.12 -19.20
C VAL A 67 -9.43 -4.25 -17.76
N PHE A 68 -9.81 -5.32 -17.08
CA PHE A 68 -9.24 -5.73 -15.81
C PHE A 68 -8.08 -6.69 -16.04
N GLU A 69 -6.93 -6.51 -15.36
CA GLU A 69 -5.74 -7.33 -15.63
C GLU A 69 -5.89 -8.76 -15.10
N GLU A 70 -6.40 -8.97 -13.90
CA GLU A 70 -6.45 -10.32 -13.27
C GLU A 70 -7.71 -10.53 -12.44
N ALA A 71 -8.78 -9.76 -12.69
CA ALA A 71 -10.01 -9.87 -11.91
C ALA A 71 -11.15 -10.50 -12.72
N PRO A 72 -11.99 -11.33 -12.09
CA PRO A 72 -13.15 -11.93 -12.76
C PRO A 72 -14.32 -10.94 -12.91
N ILE A 73 -14.07 -9.63 -12.91
CA ILE A 73 -15.07 -8.58 -13.02
C ILE A 73 -15.47 -8.44 -14.48
N ALA A 74 -16.75 -8.58 -14.77
CA ALA A 74 -17.29 -8.45 -16.11
C ALA A 74 -17.85 -7.06 -16.37
N VAL A 75 -17.52 -6.49 -17.53
CA VAL A 75 -18.15 -5.25 -18.02
C VAL A 75 -19.40 -5.63 -18.79
N THR A 76 -20.58 -5.33 -18.25
CA THR A 76 -21.88 -5.70 -18.85
C THR A 76 -22.47 -4.61 -19.74
N ALA A 77 -22.07 -3.36 -19.53
CA ALA A 77 -22.40 -2.22 -20.37
C ALA A 77 -21.25 -1.21 -20.41
N LEU A 78 -21.09 -0.53 -21.53
CA LEU A 78 -20.15 0.56 -21.72
C LEU A 78 -20.85 1.67 -22.53
N GLN A 79 -20.83 2.88 -22.01
CA GLN A 79 -21.48 4.03 -22.63
C GLN A 79 -20.53 5.22 -22.69
N GLN A 80 -20.29 5.73 -23.89
CA GLN A 80 -19.64 7.02 -24.08
C GLN A 80 -20.65 8.13 -23.74
N VAL A 81 -20.31 9.00 -22.80
CA VAL A 81 -21.14 10.17 -22.44
C VAL A 81 -20.65 11.40 -23.20
N ASP A 82 -19.35 11.66 -23.13
CA ASP A 82 -18.64 12.74 -23.84
C ASP A 82 -17.15 12.35 -23.99
N PRO A 83 -16.30 13.14 -24.69
CA PRO A 83 -14.88 12.80 -24.89
C PRO A 83 -14.05 12.62 -23.62
N ARG A 84 -14.58 13.06 -22.47
CA ARG A 84 -13.91 12.97 -21.17
C ARG A 84 -14.60 12.04 -20.18
N THR A 85 -15.77 11.50 -20.53
CA THR A 85 -16.61 10.73 -19.60
C THR A 85 -17.11 9.45 -20.24
N VAL A 86 -16.83 8.34 -19.58
CA VAL A 86 -17.31 7.01 -19.94
C VAL A 86 -18.00 6.39 -18.73
N LYS A 87 -19.17 5.77 -18.93
CA LYS A 87 -19.86 4.97 -17.91
C LYS A 87 -19.78 3.51 -18.26
N ALA A 88 -19.55 2.68 -17.25
CA ALA A 88 -19.57 1.23 -17.38
C ALA A 88 -20.40 0.60 -16.27
N THR A 89 -21.13 -0.47 -16.60
CA THR A 89 -21.73 -1.35 -15.58
C THR A 89 -20.81 -2.53 -15.35
N LEU A 90 -20.35 -2.67 -14.12
CA LEU A 90 -19.44 -3.73 -13.69
C LEU A 90 -20.21 -4.76 -12.87
N ARG A 91 -20.14 -6.05 -13.28
CA ARG A 91 -20.64 -7.17 -12.50
C ARG A 91 -19.50 -7.80 -11.73
N ILE A 92 -19.55 -7.71 -10.41
CA ILE A 92 -18.53 -8.21 -9.49
C ILE A 92 -19.01 -9.56 -8.96
N PRO A 93 -18.30 -10.68 -9.22
CA PRO A 93 -18.69 -11.99 -8.69
C PRO A 93 -18.69 -12.04 -7.15
N ALA A 94 -19.52 -12.90 -6.58
CA ALA A 94 -19.60 -13.08 -5.13
C ALA A 94 -18.32 -13.66 -4.50
N ASP A 95 -17.50 -14.34 -5.29
CA ASP A 95 -16.21 -14.92 -4.92
C ASP A 95 -15.01 -14.08 -5.39
N CYS A 96 -15.25 -12.90 -5.95
CA CYS A 96 -14.15 -11.99 -6.35
C CYS A 96 -13.24 -11.70 -5.16
N PRO A 97 -11.90 -11.78 -5.29
CA PRO A 97 -11.00 -11.40 -4.22
C PRO A 97 -11.27 -9.98 -3.70
N LEU A 98 -11.21 -9.78 -2.37
CA LEU A 98 -11.29 -8.43 -1.78
C LEU A 98 -9.99 -7.67 -2.05
N GLY A 99 -10.08 -6.34 -2.10
CA GLY A 99 -8.92 -5.49 -2.29
C GLY A 99 -8.86 -4.83 -3.67
N GLY A 100 -7.67 -4.40 -4.09
CA GLY A 100 -7.44 -3.64 -5.32
C GLY A 100 -7.34 -4.50 -6.55
N HIS A 101 -8.07 -4.11 -7.59
CA HIS A 101 -8.02 -4.73 -8.92
C HIS A 101 -7.63 -3.67 -9.95
N ARG A 102 -6.62 -3.97 -10.74
CA ARG A 102 -6.09 -3.02 -11.72
C ARG A 102 -6.90 -3.05 -12.99
N LEU A 103 -7.21 -1.87 -13.50
CA LEU A 103 -7.96 -1.69 -14.76
C LEU A 103 -7.31 -0.63 -15.66
N ARG A 104 -7.71 -0.67 -16.93
CA ARG A 104 -7.41 0.33 -17.97
C ARG A 104 -8.65 0.56 -18.83
N ILE A 105 -8.71 1.71 -19.49
CA ILE A 105 -9.65 1.93 -20.60
C ILE A 105 -8.87 1.80 -21.92
N ARG A 106 -9.44 1.04 -22.85
CA ARG A 106 -8.96 0.95 -24.23
C ARG A 106 -9.83 1.80 -25.13
N THR A 107 -9.23 2.77 -25.79
CA THR A 107 -9.85 3.61 -26.84
C THR A 107 -9.35 3.21 -28.22
N ALA A 108 -9.75 3.95 -29.27
CA ALA A 108 -9.15 3.80 -30.59
C ALA A 108 -7.64 4.14 -30.60
N ASP A 109 -7.24 5.12 -29.79
CA ASP A 109 -5.90 5.68 -29.78
C ASP A 109 -4.91 4.94 -28.83
N GLY A 110 -5.41 3.99 -28.01
CA GLY A 110 -4.54 3.19 -27.15
C GLY A 110 -5.15 2.77 -25.82
N LEU A 111 -4.27 2.46 -24.87
CA LEU A 111 -4.62 2.09 -23.49
C LEU A 111 -4.30 3.24 -22.56
N SER A 112 -5.18 3.47 -21.57
CA SER A 112 -4.88 4.37 -20.45
C SER A 112 -3.78 3.81 -19.55
N GLU A 113 -3.29 4.63 -18.62
CA GLU A 113 -2.52 4.14 -17.48
C GLU A 113 -3.34 3.15 -16.64
N LEU A 114 -2.66 2.40 -15.76
CA LEU A 114 -3.30 1.54 -14.77
C LEU A 114 -3.96 2.40 -13.69
N ARG A 115 -5.17 2.01 -13.31
CA ARG A 115 -5.89 2.55 -12.15
C ARG A 115 -6.40 1.42 -11.29
N THR A 116 -6.69 1.72 -10.04
CA THR A 116 -7.18 0.77 -9.05
C THR A 116 -8.70 0.90 -8.87
N PHE A 117 -9.41 -0.23 -8.96
CA PHE A 117 -10.81 -0.39 -8.56
C PHE A 117 -10.87 -1.35 -7.36
N ARG A 118 -11.58 -0.98 -6.30
CA ARG A 118 -11.60 -1.75 -5.04
C ARG A 118 -12.84 -2.64 -4.95
N VAL A 119 -12.63 -3.89 -4.55
CA VAL A 119 -13.73 -4.82 -4.24
C VAL A 119 -13.85 -4.93 -2.72
N ALA A 120 -15.01 -4.52 -2.20
CA ALA A 120 -15.32 -4.52 -0.77
C ALA A 120 -16.19 -5.71 -0.37
N GLY A 121 -16.13 -6.10 0.92
CA GLY A 121 -16.96 -7.16 1.49
C GLY A 121 -18.34 -6.69 1.97
N PHE A 122 -18.57 -5.37 2.06
CA PHE A 122 -19.77 -4.78 2.64
C PHE A 122 -20.61 -4.06 1.58
N THR A 123 -21.90 -3.93 1.86
CA THR A 123 -22.80 -3.08 1.05
C THR A 123 -22.30 -1.66 1.01
N GLN A 124 -22.56 -0.97 -0.10
CA GLN A 124 -22.07 0.37 -0.34
C GLN A 124 -23.14 1.42 -0.12
N THR A 125 -22.78 2.51 0.55
CA THR A 125 -23.60 3.70 0.77
C THR A 125 -22.83 4.92 0.27
N ARG A 126 -23.50 5.88 -0.32
CA ARG A 126 -22.88 7.16 -0.67
C ARG A 126 -23.02 8.13 0.49
N GLU A 127 -22.04 9.01 0.64
CA GLU A 127 -22.19 10.16 1.53
C GLU A 127 -23.37 11.04 1.13
N ALA A 128 -23.89 11.76 2.09
CA ALA A 128 -24.97 12.72 1.91
C ALA A 128 -24.61 14.01 2.66
N GLU A 129 -24.34 15.03 1.90
CA GLU A 129 -24.00 16.36 2.37
C GLU A 129 -25.23 17.22 2.71
N PRO A 130 -25.15 18.17 3.66
CA PRO A 130 -23.97 18.43 4.52
C PRO A 130 -23.85 17.43 5.68
N ASN A 131 -22.62 17.00 5.98
CA ASN A 131 -22.33 16.08 7.08
C ASN A 131 -21.12 16.50 7.96
N ASN A 132 -20.69 17.78 7.86
CA ASN A 132 -19.42 18.32 8.37
C ASN A 132 -19.29 18.40 9.90
N ASP A 133 -20.32 18.11 10.65
CA ASP A 133 -20.28 18.11 12.10
C ASP A 133 -21.19 17.03 12.70
N ARG A 134 -21.11 16.84 14.02
CA ARG A 134 -21.89 15.83 14.74
C ARG A 134 -23.41 16.06 14.68
N ALA A 135 -23.86 17.31 14.54
CA ALA A 135 -25.30 17.62 14.48
C ALA A 135 -25.87 17.26 13.10
N ALA A 136 -25.07 17.42 12.04
CA ALA A 136 -25.41 17.07 10.66
C ALA A 136 -24.94 15.66 10.25
N ALA A 137 -24.26 14.91 11.14
CA ALA A 137 -23.65 13.64 10.83
C ALA A 137 -24.60 12.65 10.17
N GLN A 138 -24.17 12.05 9.07
CA GLN A 138 -24.94 11.02 8.36
C GLN A 138 -25.02 9.73 9.21
N ALA A 139 -26.23 9.30 9.53
CA ALA A 139 -26.45 8.04 10.22
C ALA A 139 -26.19 6.86 9.28
N VAL A 140 -25.33 5.90 9.70
CA VAL A 140 -25.02 4.70 8.93
C VAL A 140 -25.25 3.45 9.75
N THR A 141 -25.64 2.37 9.05
CA THR A 141 -25.82 1.02 9.66
C THR A 141 -24.63 0.17 9.29
N MET A 142 -23.94 -0.37 10.29
CA MET A 142 -22.82 -1.29 10.09
C MET A 142 -23.28 -2.75 9.88
N PRO A 143 -22.54 -3.58 9.12
CA PRO A 143 -21.35 -3.22 8.35
C PRO A 143 -21.70 -2.49 7.04
N THR A 144 -20.90 -1.52 6.65
CA THR A 144 -21.07 -0.78 5.39
C THR A 144 -19.74 -0.24 4.87
N THR A 145 -19.71 0.06 3.56
CA THR A 145 -18.66 0.86 2.92
C THR A 145 -19.28 2.16 2.46
N VAL A 146 -18.81 3.29 2.98
CA VAL A 146 -19.23 4.62 2.51
C VAL A 146 -18.30 5.09 1.40
N VAL A 147 -18.88 5.62 0.34
CA VAL A 147 -18.17 6.33 -0.75
C VAL A 147 -18.31 7.81 -0.50
N GLY A 148 -17.21 8.49 -0.23
CA GLY A 148 -17.22 9.92 0.05
C GLY A 148 -16.18 10.70 -0.73
N VAL A 149 -16.21 12.02 -0.60
CA VAL A 149 -15.31 12.99 -1.24
C VAL A 149 -15.01 14.11 -0.26
N VAL A 150 -13.76 14.27 0.16
CA VAL A 150 -13.36 15.38 1.02
C VAL A 150 -13.03 16.61 0.18
N THR A 151 -13.77 17.70 0.37
CA THR A 151 -13.49 19.01 -0.25
C THR A 151 -12.63 19.90 0.66
N GLY A 152 -12.33 21.14 0.26
CA GLY A 152 -11.51 22.04 1.10
C GLY A 152 -12.21 22.40 2.42
N GLU A 153 -11.49 22.29 3.55
CA GLU A 153 -11.96 22.53 4.93
C GLU A 153 -13.11 21.60 5.38
N ASP A 154 -13.27 20.47 4.70
CA ASP A 154 -14.35 19.51 4.92
C ASP A 154 -14.00 18.47 5.99
N VAL A 155 -15.01 18.01 6.71
CA VAL A 155 -14.91 16.94 7.71
C VAL A 155 -16.15 16.07 7.64
N ASP A 156 -16.08 14.93 7.00
CA ASP A 156 -17.19 13.99 6.91
C ASP A 156 -17.44 13.29 8.23
N CYS A 157 -18.65 13.42 8.78
CA CYS A 157 -19.07 12.81 10.02
C CYS A 157 -20.13 11.72 9.79
N TYR A 158 -19.82 10.50 10.24
CA TYR A 158 -20.74 9.36 10.17
C TYR A 158 -21.12 8.89 11.56
N LYS A 159 -22.43 8.89 11.82
CA LYS A 159 -22.99 8.49 13.11
C LYS A 159 -23.31 7.01 13.15
N VAL A 160 -22.83 6.30 14.17
CA VAL A 160 -23.14 4.90 14.48
C VAL A 160 -23.64 4.76 15.92
N ARG A 161 -24.61 3.89 16.15
CA ARG A 161 -25.07 3.55 17.50
C ARG A 161 -24.38 2.29 17.99
N LEU A 162 -23.73 2.35 19.17
CA LEU A 162 -23.05 1.21 19.78
C LEU A 162 -23.60 0.91 21.18
N PRO A 163 -23.75 -0.38 21.55
CA PRO A 163 -23.97 -0.78 22.93
C PRO A 163 -22.67 -0.61 23.75
N ALA A 164 -22.78 -0.56 25.07
CA ALA A 164 -21.62 -0.63 25.95
C ALA A 164 -20.85 -1.93 25.70
N GLY A 165 -19.53 -1.85 25.54
CA GLY A 165 -18.67 -2.96 25.14
C GLY A 165 -18.78 -3.34 23.65
N GLY A 166 -19.60 -2.65 22.87
CA GLY A 166 -19.70 -2.84 21.41
C GLY A 166 -18.40 -2.46 20.72
N ARG A 167 -17.97 -3.29 19.76
CA ARG A 167 -16.78 -3.03 18.94
C ARG A 167 -17.15 -2.23 17.71
N ILE A 168 -16.27 -1.32 17.31
CA ILE A 168 -16.24 -0.69 16.01
C ILE A 168 -14.84 -0.78 15.42
N ALA A 169 -14.76 -1.08 14.14
CA ALA A 169 -13.58 -0.94 13.31
C ALA A 169 -13.90 0.01 12.15
N ALA A 170 -12.93 0.83 11.81
CA ALA A 170 -13.00 1.74 10.66
C ALA A 170 -11.69 1.66 9.88
N ALA A 171 -11.79 1.61 8.55
CA ALA A 171 -10.65 1.65 7.64
C ALA A 171 -10.98 2.55 6.45
N VAL A 172 -10.16 3.56 6.20
CA VAL A 172 -10.28 4.41 5.04
C VAL A 172 -9.33 3.96 3.93
N GLU A 173 -9.78 4.04 2.69
CA GLU A 173 -8.96 3.88 1.51
C GLU A 173 -9.07 5.16 0.69
N ALA A 174 -7.99 5.90 0.56
CA ALA A 174 -7.91 7.19 -0.10
C ALA A 174 -6.68 7.25 -1.03
N ILE A 175 -5.47 7.39 -0.50
CA ILE A 175 -4.25 7.43 -1.30
C ILE A 175 -4.04 6.12 -2.09
N ARG A 176 -4.45 4.98 -1.52
CA ARG A 176 -4.38 3.67 -2.19
C ARG A 176 -5.39 3.47 -3.31
N LEU A 177 -6.32 4.41 -3.52
CA LEU A 177 -7.20 4.45 -4.70
C LEU A 177 -6.45 4.96 -5.95
N ASP A 178 -5.26 5.55 -5.77
CA ASP A 178 -4.39 6.03 -6.86
C ASP A 178 -5.08 7.06 -7.78
N GLN A 179 -5.92 7.94 -7.20
CA GLN A 179 -6.64 8.96 -7.95
C GLN A 179 -6.13 10.38 -7.67
N GLU A 180 -5.97 10.72 -6.39
CA GLU A 180 -5.50 12.03 -5.94
C GLU A 180 -4.54 11.85 -4.75
N MET A 181 -3.63 12.81 -4.55
CA MET A 181 -2.82 12.89 -3.33
C MET A 181 -3.73 13.36 -2.19
N PHE A 182 -4.31 12.40 -1.52
CA PHE A 182 -5.22 12.60 -0.41
C PHE A 182 -4.72 11.84 0.82
N ASP A 183 -4.34 12.58 1.84
CA ASP A 183 -3.84 12.08 3.13
C ASP A 183 -4.98 12.12 4.17
N PRO A 184 -5.70 10.99 4.40
CA PRO A 184 -6.90 10.98 5.22
C PRO A 184 -6.57 10.83 6.70
N HIS A 185 -7.07 11.71 7.53
CA HIS A 185 -7.08 11.56 8.98
C HIS A 185 -8.40 10.94 9.44
N LEU A 186 -8.33 9.82 10.18
CA LEU A 186 -9.47 9.05 10.66
C LEU A 186 -9.60 9.16 12.17
N GLU A 187 -10.79 9.52 12.68
CA GLU A 187 -11.09 9.60 14.10
C GLU A 187 -12.39 8.91 14.45
N LEU A 188 -12.44 8.32 15.65
CA LEU A 188 -13.67 7.94 16.34
C LEU A 188 -13.85 8.84 17.55
N VAL A 189 -14.96 9.54 17.63
CA VAL A 189 -15.32 10.41 18.78
C VAL A 189 -16.63 9.97 19.45
N ASP A 190 -16.75 10.23 20.74
CA ASP A 190 -17.99 9.99 21.50
C ASP A 190 -19.03 11.12 21.29
N ASP A 191 -20.20 10.98 21.92
CA ASP A 191 -21.30 11.96 21.89
C ASP A 191 -20.93 13.33 22.48
N LYS A 192 -19.89 13.39 23.33
CA LYS A 192 -19.36 14.62 23.91
C LYS A 192 -18.27 15.26 23.05
N GLY A 193 -17.75 14.52 22.06
CA GLY A 193 -16.69 14.96 21.16
C GLY A 193 -15.29 14.63 21.63
N PHE A 194 -15.14 13.75 22.64
CA PHE A 194 -13.83 13.22 23.02
C PHE A 194 -13.39 12.14 22.03
N VAL A 195 -12.12 12.21 21.63
CA VAL A 195 -11.51 11.21 20.76
C VAL A 195 -11.35 9.90 21.53
N VAL A 196 -11.95 8.84 21.01
CA VAL A 196 -11.85 7.47 21.53
C VAL A 196 -10.69 6.74 20.86
N ALA A 197 -10.50 6.93 19.56
CA ALA A 197 -9.39 6.41 18.77
C ALA A 197 -9.13 7.32 17.57
N ALA A 198 -7.89 7.37 17.10
CA ALA A 198 -7.51 8.08 15.90
C ALA A 198 -6.40 7.34 15.17
N CYS A 199 -6.32 7.50 13.87
CA CYS A 199 -5.24 6.99 13.04
C CYS A 199 -5.04 7.95 11.86
N ASP A 200 -3.82 8.42 11.71
CA ASP A 200 -3.37 9.21 10.57
C ASP A 200 -2.78 8.26 9.54
N ASP A 201 -1.60 7.73 9.82
CA ASP A 201 -0.88 6.78 8.99
C ASP A 201 -0.91 5.37 9.59
N HIS A 202 -1.39 4.39 8.84
CA HIS A 202 -1.29 2.99 9.26
C HIS A 202 -0.12 2.29 8.54
N PRO A 203 0.76 1.56 9.23
CA PRO A 203 1.99 0.99 8.65
C PRO A 203 1.78 0.13 7.39
N LEU A 204 0.64 -0.54 7.25
CA LEU A 204 0.31 -1.35 6.07
C LEU A 204 -0.37 -0.59 4.94
N LEU A 205 -0.84 0.62 5.19
CA LEU A 205 -1.82 1.28 4.33
C LEU A 205 -1.28 2.56 3.69
N ALA A 206 0.04 2.73 3.65
CA ALA A 206 0.69 3.98 3.29
C ALA A 206 0.23 5.11 4.23
N GLN A 207 -0.48 6.11 3.72
CA GLN A 207 -1.05 7.19 4.52
C GLN A 207 -2.54 7.01 4.82
N ASP A 208 -3.14 5.88 4.44
CA ASP A 208 -4.54 5.58 4.81
C ASP A 208 -4.64 5.13 6.27
N GLY A 209 -5.71 5.52 6.95
CA GLY A 209 -5.95 5.21 8.35
C GLY A 209 -6.77 3.93 8.56
N MET A 210 -6.47 3.19 9.63
CA MET A 210 -7.28 2.08 10.12
C MET A 210 -7.28 2.06 11.64
N LEU A 211 -8.44 1.94 12.27
CA LEU A 211 -8.58 1.87 13.73
C LEU A 211 -9.64 0.87 14.16
N ALA A 212 -9.54 0.43 15.41
CA ALA A 212 -10.65 -0.23 16.08
C ALA A 212 -10.71 0.19 17.54
N ALA A 213 -11.92 0.23 18.09
CA ALA A 213 -12.15 0.57 19.49
C ALA A 213 -13.34 -0.21 20.05
N VAL A 214 -13.41 -0.25 21.37
CA VAL A 214 -14.55 -0.77 22.12
C VAL A 214 -15.27 0.41 22.79
N ALA A 215 -16.57 0.52 22.55
CA ALA A 215 -17.39 1.58 23.11
C ALA A 215 -17.42 1.49 24.66
N PRO A 216 -16.93 2.49 25.40
CA PRO A 216 -16.92 2.46 26.87
C PRO A 216 -18.33 2.53 27.48
N ALA A 217 -19.29 3.07 26.73
CA ALA A 217 -20.68 3.21 27.14
C ALA A 217 -21.61 3.00 25.94
N GLU A 218 -22.89 2.69 26.22
CA GLU A 218 -23.89 2.75 25.16
C GLU A 218 -24.12 4.20 24.73
N GLY A 219 -24.09 4.45 23.42
CA GLY A 219 -24.25 5.80 22.89
C GLY A 219 -24.12 5.93 21.39
N ASP A 220 -24.24 7.17 20.93
CA ASP A 220 -23.91 7.53 19.57
C ASP A 220 -22.40 7.85 19.51
N TYR A 221 -21.75 7.29 18.49
CA TYR A 221 -20.35 7.53 18.18
C TYR A 221 -20.26 8.07 16.76
N PHE A 222 -19.20 8.85 16.51
CA PHE A 222 -19.03 9.51 15.23
C PHE A 222 -17.66 9.16 14.65
N VAL A 223 -17.66 8.58 13.46
CA VAL A 223 -16.44 8.39 12.67
C VAL A 223 -16.26 9.62 11.80
N ARG A 224 -15.08 10.23 11.86
CA ARG A 224 -14.74 11.45 11.14
C ARG A 224 -13.61 11.16 10.16
N VAL A 225 -13.79 11.60 8.92
CA VAL A 225 -12.79 11.57 7.88
C VAL A 225 -12.53 12.99 7.41
N ARG A 226 -11.28 13.38 7.29
CA ARG A 226 -10.85 14.66 6.72
C ARG A 226 -9.49 14.49 6.06
N GLU A 227 -9.10 15.43 5.24
CA GLU A 227 -7.71 15.55 4.83
C GLU A 227 -6.85 16.08 6.00
N SER A 228 -5.62 15.56 6.19
CA SER A 228 -4.82 15.81 7.38
C SER A 228 -4.46 17.29 7.58
N ALA A 229 -4.26 18.06 6.50
CA ALA A 229 -4.01 19.50 6.53
C ALA A 229 -5.27 20.36 6.22
N PHE A 230 -6.50 19.77 6.25
CA PHE A 230 -7.75 20.42 5.86
C PHE A 230 -7.77 20.91 4.40
N GLY A 231 -6.99 20.29 3.53
CA GLY A 231 -7.11 20.42 2.09
C GLY A 231 -8.30 19.67 1.53
N GLY A 232 -8.27 19.40 0.24
CA GLY A 232 -9.26 18.59 -0.44
C GLY A 232 -9.78 19.22 -1.72
N ASN A 233 -10.38 18.40 -2.56
CA ASN A 233 -11.01 18.77 -3.81
C ASN A 233 -11.89 17.62 -4.32
N ASP A 234 -12.59 17.80 -5.44
CA ASP A 234 -13.48 16.79 -6.03
C ASP A 234 -12.79 15.46 -6.38
N GLY A 235 -11.46 15.42 -6.44
CA GLY A 235 -10.65 14.22 -6.68
C GLY A 235 -10.34 13.43 -5.41
N CYS A 236 -10.46 14.02 -4.22
CA CYS A 236 -10.20 13.39 -2.92
C CYS A 236 -11.32 12.41 -2.55
N VAL A 237 -11.48 11.39 -3.37
CA VAL A 237 -12.47 10.33 -3.19
C VAL A 237 -11.94 9.30 -2.20
N TYR A 238 -12.82 8.74 -1.36
CA TYR A 238 -12.45 7.67 -0.45
C TYR A 238 -13.52 6.57 -0.36
N LEU A 239 -13.09 5.42 0.16
CA LEU A 239 -13.94 4.35 0.68
C LEU A 239 -13.71 4.25 2.18
N LEU A 240 -14.75 4.39 2.98
CA LEU A 240 -14.71 4.19 4.42
C LEU A 240 -15.45 2.89 4.77
N HIS A 241 -14.72 1.89 5.24
CA HIS A 241 -15.29 0.65 5.74
C HIS A 241 -15.60 0.78 7.21
N LEU A 242 -16.83 0.49 7.61
CA LEU A 242 -17.32 0.53 9.00
C LEU A 242 -17.95 -0.80 9.38
N GLY A 243 -17.55 -1.36 10.53
CA GLY A 243 -18.07 -2.65 11.01
C GLY A 243 -17.42 -3.08 12.32
N ASP A 244 -17.57 -4.34 12.66
CA ASP A 244 -16.90 -5.02 13.79
C ASP A 244 -15.79 -5.97 13.32
N PHE A 245 -15.33 -5.79 12.09
CA PHE A 245 -14.32 -6.63 11.45
C PHE A 245 -12.96 -6.58 12.17
N PRO A 246 -12.14 -7.65 12.06
CA PRO A 246 -10.79 -7.66 12.59
C PRO A 246 -9.86 -6.70 11.82
N VAL A 247 -8.91 -6.11 12.55
CA VAL A 247 -7.93 -5.15 12.02
C VAL A 247 -6.48 -5.55 12.35
N PRO A 248 -6.07 -6.80 12.10
CA PRO A 248 -4.68 -7.16 12.29
C PRO A 248 -3.81 -6.49 11.22
N HIS A 249 -2.55 -6.26 11.56
CA HIS A 249 -1.60 -5.67 10.62
C HIS A 249 -0.36 -6.53 10.38
N LEU A 250 -0.25 -7.69 11.04
CA LEU A 250 0.88 -8.59 10.86
C LEU A 250 0.43 -10.05 10.88
N ALA A 251 0.99 -10.83 9.95
CA ALA A 251 0.87 -12.29 9.91
C ALA A 251 2.09 -12.95 10.55
N TRP A 252 1.89 -13.97 11.39
CA TRP A 252 2.97 -14.81 11.86
C TRP A 252 2.69 -16.30 11.56
N PRO A 253 3.53 -16.99 10.77
CA PRO A 253 4.73 -16.48 10.12
C PRO A 253 4.40 -15.45 9.00
N PRO A 254 5.27 -14.44 8.76
CA PRO A 254 5.06 -13.42 7.74
C PRO A 254 5.39 -13.91 6.32
N ALA A 255 5.91 -15.14 6.19
CA ALA A 255 6.28 -15.73 4.93
C ALA A 255 5.94 -17.22 4.87
N GLY A 256 5.69 -17.73 3.65
CA GLY A 256 5.45 -19.15 3.44
C GLY A 256 5.70 -19.59 1.99
N ARG A 257 5.69 -20.92 1.77
CA ARG A 257 5.90 -21.47 0.42
C ARG A 257 4.62 -21.38 -0.41
N PRO A 258 4.72 -21.03 -1.70
CA PRO A 258 3.58 -21.04 -2.59
C PRO A 258 2.86 -22.39 -2.58
N GLY A 259 1.51 -22.36 -2.58
CA GLY A 259 0.66 -23.54 -2.63
C GLY A 259 0.60 -24.38 -1.36
N THR A 260 1.18 -23.94 -0.23
CA THR A 260 1.15 -24.69 1.02
C THR A 260 0.09 -24.17 1.98
N ALA A 261 -0.43 -25.05 2.83
CA ALA A 261 -1.27 -24.66 3.96
C ALA A 261 -0.36 -24.27 5.15
N VAL A 262 -0.71 -23.17 5.81
CA VAL A 262 -0.01 -22.63 6.97
C VAL A 262 -1.04 -22.16 8.01
N GLU A 263 -0.78 -22.40 9.30
CA GLU A 263 -1.52 -21.76 10.36
C GLU A 263 -0.92 -20.39 10.64
N VAL A 264 -1.70 -19.34 10.37
CA VAL A 264 -1.31 -17.95 10.57
C VAL A 264 -1.88 -17.45 11.88
N THR A 265 -1.03 -16.89 12.72
CA THR A 265 -1.44 -16.05 13.85
C THR A 265 -1.47 -14.60 13.40
N TRP A 266 -2.65 -14.00 13.43
CA TRP A 266 -2.85 -12.59 13.10
C TRP A 266 -2.58 -11.74 14.34
N LEU A 267 -1.76 -10.70 14.19
CA LEU A 267 -1.28 -9.84 15.27
C LEU A 267 -1.69 -8.38 15.02
N GLY A 268 -1.78 -7.60 16.11
CA GLY A 268 -2.04 -6.15 16.07
C GLY A 268 -3.51 -5.75 16.23
N ASP A 269 -4.45 -6.68 16.19
CA ASP A 269 -5.85 -6.37 16.50
C ASP A 269 -5.99 -6.03 17.99
N PRO A 270 -6.64 -4.91 18.39
CA PRO A 270 -6.85 -4.54 19.80
C PRO A 270 -7.61 -5.58 20.63
N ALA A 271 -8.42 -6.46 20.00
CA ALA A 271 -9.08 -7.55 20.67
C ALA A 271 -8.15 -8.77 20.91
N GLY A 272 -6.87 -8.64 20.61
CA GLY A 272 -5.84 -9.66 20.77
C GLY A 272 -5.64 -10.54 19.51
N PRO A 273 -4.58 -11.37 19.54
CA PRO A 273 -4.22 -12.22 18.42
C PRO A 273 -5.27 -13.34 18.20
N PHE A 274 -5.34 -13.82 16.95
CA PHE A 274 -6.18 -14.96 16.60
C PHE A 274 -5.51 -15.80 15.50
N ARG A 275 -5.93 -17.07 15.37
CA ARG A 275 -5.36 -18.02 14.42
C ARG A 275 -6.33 -18.34 13.31
N GLN A 276 -5.76 -18.59 12.13
CA GLN A 276 -6.52 -18.99 10.95
C GLN A 276 -5.68 -19.94 10.09
N PRO A 277 -6.21 -21.09 9.67
CA PRO A 277 -5.59 -21.89 8.63
C PRO A 277 -5.72 -21.18 7.29
N VAL A 278 -4.61 -20.97 6.59
CA VAL A 278 -4.53 -20.28 5.31
C VAL A 278 -3.85 -21.18 4.29
N THR A 279 -4.45 -21.33 3.11
CA THR A 279 -3.78 -21.91 1.95
C THR A 279 -3.18 -20.79 1.13
N LEU A 280 -1.86 -20.74 1.06
CA LEU A 280 -1.14 -19.72 0.30
C LEU A 280 -1.33 -19.95 -1.21
N PRO A 281 -1.45 -18.89 -2.03
CA PRO A 281 -1.54 -19.01 -3.47
C PRO A 281 -0.37 -19.80 -4.07
N ALA A 282 -0.66 -20.67 -5.04
CA ALA A 282 0.36 -21.41 -5.77
C ALA A 282 1.14 -20.51 -6.76
N THR A 283 0.46 -19.49 -7.32
CA THR A 283 1.06 -18.49 -8.20
C THR A 283 1.65 -17.37 -7.36
N VAL A 284 2.91 -17.06 -7.61
CA VAL A 284 3.61 -15.96 -6.94
C VAL A 284 3.34 -14.67 -7.72
N PRO A 285 2.69 -13.65 -7.13
CA PRO A 285 2.55 -12.33 -7.74
C PRO A 285 3.92 -11.70 -8.04
N LEU A 286 3.97 -10.74 -8.96
CA LEU A 286 5.22 -10.07 -9.34
C LEU A 286 5.95 -9.45 -8.14
N ALA A 287 5.20 -8.87 -7.20
CA ALA A 287 5.76 -8.34 -5.95
C ALA A 287 6.25 -9.42 -4.97
N GLY A 288 5.91 -10.70 -5.23
CA GLY A 288 6.27 -11.83 -4.37
C GLY A 288 5.51 -11.84 -3.03
N VAL A 289 4.40 -11.13 -2.93
CA VAL A 289 3.57 -10.99 -1.74
C VAL A 289 2.15 -11.36 -2.09
N ALA A 290 1.50 -12.15 -1.24
CA ALA A 290 0.08 -12.45 -1.33
C ALA A 290 -0.68 -11.59 -0.30
N GLU A 291 -1.75 -10.96 -0.74
CA GLU A 291 -2.69 -10.26 0.13
C GLU A 291 -3.72 -11.26 0.64
N ILE A 292 -3.68 -11.58 1.92
CA ILE A 292 -4.56 -12.55 2.57
C ILE A 292 -5.57 -11.82 3.45
N VAL A 293 -6.85 -12.15 3.31
CA VAL A 293 -7.91 -11.57 4.13
C VAL A 293 -8.02 -12.33 5.46
N PRO A 294 -7.72 -11.69 6.60
CA PRO A 294 -7.97 -12.28 7.91
C PRO A 294 -9.47 -12.49 8.15
N VAL A 295 -9.81 -13.61 8.76
CA VAL A 295 -11.19 -13.93 9.14
C VAL A 295 -11.22 -14.34 10.61
N ARG A 296 -12.01 -13.62 11.43
CA ARG A 296 -12.24 -13.92 12.84
C ARG A 296 -13.72 -14.20 13.05
N ASP A 297 -14.06 -15.35 13.60
CA ASP A 297 -15.45 -15.75 13.92
C ASP A 297 -16.42 -15.61 12.73
N GLY A 298 -15.91 -15.86 11.51
CA GLY A 298 -16.67 -15.74 10.27
C GLY A 298 -16.73 -14.33 9.69
N VAL A 299 -16.18 -13.31 10.37
CA VAL A 299 -16.13 -11.94 9.88
C VAL A 299 -14.79 -11.67 9.20
N ALA A 300 -14.84 -11.30 7.94
CA ALA A 300 -13.65 -10.96 7.15
C ALA A 300 -13.17 -9.54 7.44
N ALA A 301 -11.86 -9.34 7.52
CA ALA A 301 -11.27 -8.01 7.56
C ALA A 301 -11.62 -7.22 6.29
N ALA A 302 -11.76 -5.90 6.42
CA ALA A 302 -11.97 -5.02 5.27
C ALA A 302 -10.67 -4.86 4.44
N VAL A 303 -9.52 -5.01 5.10
CA VAL A 303 -8.20 -4.83 4.49
C VAL A 303 -7.42 -6.14 4.58
N PRO A 304 -6.87 -6.63 3.46
CA PRO A 304 -5.99 -7.79 3.48
C PRO A 304 -4.63 -7.47 4.12
N VAL A 305 -3.97 -8.51 4.64
CA VAL A 305 -2.64 -8.42 5.24
C VAL A 305 -1.62 -9.15 4.35
N PRO A 306 -0.45 -8.57 4.07
CA PRO A 306 0.54 -9.17 3.20
C PRO A 306 1.25 -10.37 3.86
N ILE A 307 1.46 -11.44 3.07
CA ILE A 307 2.31 -12.58 3.42
C ILE A 307 3.31 -12.79 2.27
N ARG A 308 4.59 -12.83 2.59
CA ARG A 308 5.65 -13.08 1.62
C ARG A 308 5.58 -14.51 1.08
N LEU A 309 5.52 -14.67 -0.24
CA LEU A 309 5.64 -15.97 -0.89
C LEU A 309 7.10 -16.23 -1.29
N SER A 310 7.72 -17.24 -0.68
CA SER A 310 9.11 -17.59 -0.92
C SER A 310 9.26 -19.08 -1.23
N PRO A 311 9.91 -19.45 -2.35
CA PRO A 311 10.25 -20.84 -2.65
C PRO A 311 11.47 -21.33 -1.85
N LEU A 312 12.18 -20.45 -1.15
CA LEU A 312 13.40 -20.76 -0.42
C LEU A 312 13.13 -21.72 0.74
N GLN A 313 14.16 -22.49 1.10
CA GLN A 313 14.15 -23.31 2.32
C GLN A 313 14.04 -22.39 3.54
N ARG A 314 13.05 -22.64 4.39
CA ARG A 314 12.91 -21.93 5.66
C ARG A 314 14.00 -22.34 6.64
N CYS A 315 14.58 -21.35 7.29
CA CYS A 315 15.46 -21.48 8.44
C CYS A 315 14.85 -20.64 9.57
N ASP A 316 14.54 -21.26 10.70
CA ASP A 316 14.09 -20.52 11.88
C ASP A 316 15.33 -20.12 12.68
N GLU A 317 15.34 -18.94 13.25
CA GLU A 317 16.36 -18.52 14.20
C GLU A 317 16.40 -19.47 15.42
N ALA A 318 17.52 -19.51 16.09
CA ALA A 318 17.73 -20.34 17.28
C ALA A 318 18.32 -19.49 18.41
N GLU A 319 17.44 -18.98 19.24
CA GLU A 319 17.79 -18.18 20.40
C GLU A 319 18.50 -18.96 21.53
N PRO A 320 19.42 -18.32 22.29
CA PRO A 320 19.88 -16.92 22.13
C PRO A 320 20.96 -16.81 21.06
N ASP A 321 20.85 -15.87 20.13
CA ASP A 321 21.84 -15.62 19.08
C ASP A 321 22.34 -14.16 19.03
N ASP A 322 22.22 -13.41 20.14
CA ASP A 322 22.72 -12.05 20.32
C ASP A 322 24.25 -11.87 20.15
N GLU A 323 25.00 -12.95 20.05
CA GLU A 323 26.44 -12.92 19.94
C GLU A 323 26.91 -13.70 18.70
N PRO A 324 27.92 -13.23 17.97
CA PRO A 324 28.45 -13.92 16.78
C PRO A 324 28.89 -15.39 17.03
N ALA A 325 29.25 -15.69 18.26
CA ALA A 325 29.65 -17.07 18.65
C ALA A 325 28.44 -18.02 18.72
N LYS A 326 27.26 -17.46 18.92
CA LYS A 326 26.00 -18.20 19.03
C LYS A 326 25.14 -18.09 17.75
N ALA A 327 25.63 -17.35 16.75
CA ALA A 327 24.93 -17.07 15.51
C ALA A 327 24.21 -18.29 14.93
N THR A 328 22.95 -18.13 14.59
CA THR A 328 22.13 -19.13 13.90
C THR A 328 22.78 -19.50 12.56
N ARG A 329 23.01 -20.78 12.29
CA ARG A 329 23.67 -21.26 11.07
C ARG A 329 22.67 -21.37 9.92
N VAL A 330 23.03 -20.80 8.79
CA VAL A 330 22.19 -20.72 7.59
C VAL A 330 22.97 -21.20 6.37
N ALA A 331 22.46 -22.22 5.70
CA ALA A 331 22.96 -22.66 4.40
C ALA A 331 22.24 -21.90 3.28
N ALA A 332 22.94 -21.03 2.56
CA ALA A 332 22.34 -20.27 1.46
C ALA A 332 22.12 -21.13 0.20
N PRO A 333 21.00 -20.92 -0.53
CA PRO A 333 19.94 -19.92 -0.34
C PRO A 333 18.89 -20.34 0.70
N ALA A 334 18.50 -19.43 1.58
CA ALA A 334 17.48 -19.68 2.60
C ALA A 334 16.57 -18.46 2.82
N GLY A 335 15.37 -18.70 3.33
CA GLY A 335 14.51 -17.69 3.92
C GLY A 335 14.57 -17.82 5.43
N ILE A 336 15.15 -16.83 6.10
CA ILE A 336 15.27 -16.81 7.56
C ILE A 336 13.98 -16.24 8.14
N LEU A 337 13.43 -16.89 9.15
CA LEU A 337 12.34 -16.40 9.96
C LEU A 337 12.89 -16.06 11.34
N ALA A 338 12.86 -14.79 11.68
CA ALA A 338 13.42 -14.24 12.89
C ALA A 338 12.45 -13.28 13.59
N ARG A 339 12.68 -12.99 14.85
CA ARG A 339 11.86 -12.11 15.66
C ARG A 339 12.70 -11.41 16.72
N MET A 340 12.67 -10.10 16.76
CA MET A 340 13.22 -9.31 17.86
C MET A 340 12.42 -9.57 19.14
N ASP A 341 12.97 -10.32 20.08
CA ASP A 341 12.29 -10.77 21.30
C ASP A 341 12.32 -9.73 22.42
N ALA A 342 13.26 -8.79 22.41
CA ALA A 342 13.44 -7.75 23.42
C ALA A 342 13.86 -6.40 22.82
N ALA A 343 13.87 -5.35 23.65
CA ALA A 343 14.54 -4.10 23.29
C ALA A 343 16.07 -4.30 23.22
N GLU A 344 16.71 -3.69 22.21
CA GLU A 344 18.16 -3.83 21.95
C GLU A 344 18.59 -5.24 21.52
N ASP A 345 17.67 -6.07 21.09
CA ASP A 345 17.92 -7.38 20.51
C ASP A 345 18.73 -7.30 19.22
N VAL A 346 19.66 -8.23 19.02
CA VAL A 346 20.55 -8.29 17.85
C VAL A 346 20.71 -9.72 17.41
N ASP A 347 20.04 -10.11 16.34
CA ASP A 347 20.13 -11.47 15.80
C ASP A 347 21.39 -11.63 14.93
N TRP A 348 22.16 -12.69 15.18
CA TRP A 348 23.30 -13.03 14.38
C TRP A 348 23.07 -14.30 13.58
N PHE A 349 23.31 -14.21 12.26
CA PHE A 349 23.22 -15.34 11.34
C PHE A 349 24.58 -15.61 10.70
N ARG A 350 25.07 -16.86 10.83
CA ARG A 350 26.25 -17.33 10.10
C ARG A 350 25.81 -17.96 8.79
N VAL A 351 26.01 -17.25 7.69
CA VAL A 351 25.61 -17.68 6.36
C VAL A 351 26.75 -18.41 5.68
N GLU A 352 26.54 -19.66 5.33
CA GLU A 352 27.47 -20.51 4.58
C GLU A 352 27.10 -20.48 3.09
N ALA A 353 28.08 -20.14 2.25
CA ALA A 353 27.87 -20.05 0.78
C ALA A 353 29.21 -20.23 0.05
N PRO A 354 29.20 -20.64 -1.25
CA PRO A 354 30.44 -20.85 -2.00
C PRO A 354 31.26 -19.55 -2.11
N LYS A 355 32.56 -19.65 -1.77
CA LYS A 355 33.54 -18.56 -1.86
C LYS A 355 33.47 -17.84 -3.20
N GLY A 356 33.52 -16.50 -3.18
CA GLY A 356 33.55 -15.63 -4.34
C GLY A 356 32.19 -15.47 -5.04
N THR A 357 31.15 -16.17 -4.60
CA THR A 357 29.78 -15.93 -5.10
C THR A 357 29.22 -14.64 -4.50
N THR A 358 28.29 -14.00 -5.22
CA THR A 358 27.64 -12.77 -4.77
C THR A 358 26.19 -13.07 -4.41
N TRP A 359 25.78 -12.63 -3.22
CA TRP A 359 24.45 -12.82 -2.66
C TRP A 359 23.77 -11.50 -2.37
N ASN A 360 22.45 -11.46 -2.52
CA ASN A 360 21.62 -10.39 -2.01
C ASN A 360 21.02 -10.88 -0.68
N VAL A 361 21.24 -10.14 0.38
CA VAL A 361 20.59 -10.29 1.69
C VAL A 361 19.55 -9.19 1.80
N ARG A 362 18.30 -9.55 2.09
CA ARG A 362 17.18 -8.61 2.16
C ARG A 362 16.32 -8.94 3.36
N ALA A 363 16.05 -7.94 4.18
CA ALA A 363 15.05 -7.99 5.23
C ALA A 363 13.66 -7.72 4.66
N TRP A 364 12.66 -8.21 5.33
CA TRP A 364 11.24 -7.97 5.07
C TRP A 364 10.53 -7.80 6.41
N ALA A 365 10.28 -6.57 6.81
CA ALA A 365 9.67 -6.22 8.09
C ALA A 365 8.51 -5.24 7.89
N ARG A 366 8.79 -3.97 7.71
CA ARG A 366 7.76 -2.91 7.54
C ARG A 366 6.87 -3.15 6.35
N GLN A 367 7.40 -3.64 5.23
CA GLN A 367 6.62 -4.01 4.05
C GLN A 367 5.60 -5.12 4.32
N LEU A 368 5.78 -5.89 5.41
CA LEU A 368 4.86 -6.94 5.85
C LEU A 368 4.05 -6.55 7.10
N GLY A 369 4.11 -5.27 7.51
CA GLY A 369 3.34 -4.74 8.63
C GLY A 369 4.02 -4.84 10.00
N SER A 370 5.27 -5.26 10.07
CA SER A 370 6.05 -5.20 11.32
C SER A 370 6.36 -3.75 11.69
N PRO A 371 6.28 -3.38 12.97
CA PRO A 371 6.64 -2.03 13.41
C PRO A 371 8.16 -1.80 13.52
N ILE A 372 8.98 -2.84 13.36
CA ILE A 372 10.43 -2.74 13.50
C ILE A 372 11.09 -2.09 12.29
N ASP A 373 12.14 -1.34 12.54
CA ASP A 373 13.02 -0.72 11.57
C ASP A 373 14.34 -1.50 11.54
N VAL A 374 14.52 -2.34 10.52
CA VAL A 374 15.59 -3.35 10.48
C VAL A 374 16.82 -2.79 9.81
N VAL A 375 17.93 -2.76 10.54
CA VAL A 375 19.27 -2.48 10.01
C VAL A 375 20.01 -3.79 9.74
N VAL A 376 20.46 -4.00 8.51
CA VAL A 376 21.25 -5.18 8.14
C VAL A 376 22.72 -4.82 8.06
N ASN A 377 23.57 -5.51 8.82
CA ASN A 377 25.02 -5.40 8.76
C ASN A 377 25.65 -6.73 8.38
N VAL A 378 26.65 -6.70 7.50
CA VAL A 378 27.39 -7.91 7.09
C VAL A 378 28.84 -7.79 7.51
N HIS A 379 29.35 -8.83 8.19
CA HIS A 379 30.69 -8.89 8.75
C HIS A 379 31.46 -10.11 8.23
N ARG A 380 32.79 -10.02 8.29
CA ARG A 380 33.64 -11.19 8.09
C ARG A 380 33.39 -12.20 9.21
N ASP A 381 33.34 -13.46 8.86
CA ASP A 381 33.29 -14.57 9.84
C ASP A 381 34.72 -14.96 10.27
N ASP A 382 35.42 -14.03 10.91
CA ASP A 382 36.77 -14.19 11.46
C ASP A 382 36.89 -13.47 12.81
N ASP A 383 38.05 -13.59 13.47
CA ASP A 383 38.28 -12.98 14.78
C ASP A 383 38.15 -11.45 14.79
N LYS A 384 38.39 -10.79 13.66
CA LYS A 384 38.30 -9.33 13.54
C LYS A 384 36.88 -8.81 13.32
N ARG A 385 36.00 -9.64 12.73
CA ARG A 385 34.61 -9.32 12.42
C ARG A 385 34.45 -7.96 11.71
N GLU A 386 35.37 -7.70 10.79
CA GLU A 386 35.36 -6.43 10.05
C GLU A 386 34.05 -6.31 9.24
N ARG A 387 33.39 -5.16 9.34
CA ARG A 387 32.16 -4.92 8.58
C ARG A 387 32.48 -4.86 7.09
N ILE A 388 31.79 -5.66 6.30
CA ILE A 388 31.91 -5.70 4.83
C ILE A 388 30.99 -4.67 4.22
N THR A 389 29.73 -4.66 4.63
CA THR A 389 28.68 -3.76 4.12
C THR A 389 27.55 -3.67 5.14
N GLY A 390 26.63 -2.79 4.93
CA GLY A 390 25.41 -2.68 5.71
C GLY A 390 24.51 -1.62 5.15
N ASN A 391 23.24 -1.71 5.49
CA ASN A 391 22.18 -0.85 4.99
C ASN A 391 21.05 -0.74 6.01
N ASP A 392 20.28 0.33 5.86
CA ASP A 392 19.15 0.71 6.65
C ASP A 392 17.86 0.70 5.78
N ASP A 393 17.74 1.57 4.79
CA ASP A 393 16.53 1.84 4.01
C ASP A 393 16.74 1.77 2.48
N SER A 394 17.36 0.75 1.92
CA SER A 394 17.64 0.75 0.46
C SER A 394 16.55 0.11 -0.39
N ASP A 395 15.58 -0.56 0.22
CA ASP A 395 14.50 -1.24 -0.46
C ASP A 395 13.14 -0.80 0.09
N GLY A 396 12.84 0.49 -0.09
CA GLY A 396 11.74 1.14 0.61
C GLY A 396 12.06 1.23 2.11
N PRO A 397 11.11 0.89 2.98
CA PRO A 397 11.30 0.96 4.44
C PRO A 397 12.06 -0.25 5.03
N ASP A 398 12.64 -1.11 4.22
CA ASP A 398 13.37 -2.31 4.63
C ASP A 398 14.77 -2.35 4.03
N SER A 399 15.68 -3.05 4.70
CA SER A 399 17.10 -3.12 4.35
C SER A 399 17.42 -4.17 3.29
N ALA A 400 18.31 -3.82 2.35
CA ALA A 400 18.89 -4.77 1.41
C ALA A 400 20.38 -4.50 1.20
N VAL A 401 21.19 -5.55 1.18
CA VAL A 401 22.63 -5.46 0.93
C VAL A 401 23.07 -6.51 -0.07
N ARG A 402 24.17 -6.21 -0.76
CA ARG A 402 24.84 -7.15 -1.65
C ARG A 402 26.22 -7.49 -1.08
N VAL A 403 26.55 -8.77 -0.97
CA VAL A 403 27.80 -9.25 -0.40
C VAL A 403 28.46 -10.27 -1.32
N THR A 404 29.79 -10.18 -1.47
CA THR A 404 30.61 -11.26 -2.08
C THR A 404 31.19 -12.09 -0.96
N VAL A 405 30.94 -13.40 -1.03
CA VAL A 405 31.37 -14.35 0.01
C VAL A 405 32.88 -14.36 0.15
N PRO A 406 33.42 -14.11 1.36
CA PRO A 406 34.85 -14.13 1.63
C PRO A 406 35.49 -15.50 1.43
N ASP A 407 36.85 -15.54 1.55
CA ASP A 407 37.64 -16.73 1.29
C ASP A 407 37.34 -17.92 2.20
N GLN A 408 36.83 -17.68 3.40
CA GLN A 408 36.44 -18.72 4.35
C GLN A 408 35.11 -19.43 3.98
N GLY A 409 34.37 -18.95 2.98
CA GLY A 409 33.12 -19.59 2.55
C GLY A 409 31.92 -19.28 3.47
N SER A 410 32.05 -18.27 4.35
CA SER A 410 30.99 -17.80 5.25
C SER A 410 31.11 -16.30 5.51
N PHE A 411 30.02 -15.71 6.00
CA PHE A 411 29.94 -14.36 6.53
C PHE A 411 28.86 -14.29 7.62
N LEU A 412 28.94 -13.25 8.44
CA LEU A 412 27.95 -12.98 9.48
C LEU A 412 27.01 -11.86 9.02
N VAL A 413 25.74 -12.01 9.32
CA VAL A 413 24.70 -10.97 9.12
C VAL A 413 24.19 -10.59 10.48
#